data_598b4fcb60dfbb87777dc49271621e48
#
_entry.id   598b4fcb60dfbb87777dc49271621e48
#
_cell.length_a   1.000
_cell.length_b   1.000
_cell.length_c   1.000
_cell.angle_alpha   90.00
_cell.angle_beta   90.00
_cell.angle_gamma   90.00
#
_symmetry.space_group_name_H-M   'P 1'
#
loop_
_entity.id
_entity.type
_entity.pdbx_description
1 polymer ?
#
loop_
_entity_poly.entity_id
_entity_poly.type
_entity_poly.pdbx_seq_one_letter_code
_entity_poly.pdbx_strand_id
1 'polypeptide(L)'
;DAHFPETLHGDILSAIGLDLSTPRTGESTDSDRQAAPRRDPKFRERVLRAYEYRCCVCGFDLRIGNITAGLEAAHIKWFQAKGPDIEANGLALCALHHKVFDLGAFTILPDTYSMVFSQHAVSGEASRKMLLGFHGAGIILPQSKDYFPRTEFLHWHEKEVFKKPGRPQA
;
A
#
# COMPACT_ATOMS: atom_id res chain seq x y z
N ASP A 1 -4.73 20.59 -21.96
CA ASP A 1 -4.56 20.87 -20.56
C ASP A 1 -5.34 19.86 -19.75
N ALA A 2 -4.70 19.15 -18.85
CA ALA A 2 -5.28 18.25 -17.87
C ALA A 2 -5.76 16.88 -18.38
N HIS A 3 -4.82 15.95 -18.55
CA HIS A 3 -5.19 14.54 -18.81
C HIS A 3 -4.52 13.55 -17.88
N PHE A 4 -3.97 14.02 -16.74
CA PHE A 4 -3.47 13.12 -15.69
C PHE A 4 -4.32 13.30 -14.43
N PRO A 5 -4.83 12.19 -13.83
CA PRO A 5 -5.50 12.26 -12.53
C PRO A 5 -4.59 12.90 -11.49
N GLU A 6 -5.15 13.74 -10.61
CA GLU A 6 -4.40 14.41 -9.52
C GLU A 6 -3.59 13.45 -8.64
N THR A 7 -4.03 12.20 -8.56
CA THR A 7 -3.34 11.11 -7.84
C THR A 7 -1.98 10.75 -8.44
N LEU A 8 -1.76 10.98 -9.75
CA LEU A 8 -0.46 10.73 -10.41
C LEU A 8 0.53 11.88 -10.24
N HIS A 9 0.04 13.11 -9.96
CA HIS A 9 0.91 14.26 -9.79
C HIS A 9 1.83 14.12 -8.57
N GLY A 10 1.33 13.59 -7.45
CA GLY A 10 2.11 13.38 -6.24
C GLY A 10 3.25 12.40 -6.44
N ASP A 11 3.00 11.31 -7.13
CA ASP A 11 3.99 10.25 -7.37
C ASP A 11 5.07 10.68 -8.37
N ILE A 12 4.67 11.42 -9.43
CA ILE A 12 5.61 11.96 -10.42
C ILE A 12 6.49 13.04 -9.79
N LEU A 13 5.92 13.97 -9.03
CA LEU A 13 6.65 15.04 -8.36
C LEU A 13 7.63 14.49 -7.31
N SER A 14 7.22 13.45 -6.57
CA SER A 14 8.08 12.75 -5.63
C SER A 14 9.23 12.01 -6.33
N ALA A 15 8.97 11.40 -7.48
CA ALA A 15 9.98 10.66 -8.24
C ALA A 15 11.07 11.56 -8.85
N ILE A 16 10.72 12.81 -9.19
CA ILE A 16 11.66 13.81 -9.77
C ILE A 16 12.17 14.82 -8.74
N GLY A 17 11.78 14.67 -7.45
CA GLY A 17 12.25 15.57 -6.37
C GLY A 17 11.71 17.00 -6.43
N LEU A 18 10.63 17.24 -7.16
CA LEU A 18 9.99 18.54 -7.27
C LEU A 18 8.80 18.64 -6.31
N ASP A 19 8.91 19.53 -5.32
CA ASP A 19 7.82 19.92 -4.43
C ASP A 19 7.19 21.23 -4.92
N LEU A 20 6.00 21.16 -5.51
CA LEU A 20 5.25 22.32 -5.99
C LEU A 20 4.30 22.92 -4.92
N SER A 21 4.29 22.41 -3.71
CA SER A 21 3.50 22.96 -2.62
C SER A 21 4.22 24.14 -1.98
N THR A 22 4.25 25.29 -2.59
CA THR A 22 4.08 26.65 -2.06
C THR A 22 4.88 27.71 -2.85
N PRO A 23 4.30 28.86 -3.24
CA PRO A 23 5.06 30.07 -3.52
C PRO A 23 5.56 30.65 -2.20
N ARG A 24 6.86 30.71 -2.01
CA ARG A 24 7.47 31.42 -0.88
C ARG A 24 7.28 32.93 -1.06
N THR A 25 6.35 33.51 -0.33
CA THR A 25 6.41 34.95 0.01
C THR A 25 6.14 35.09 1.51
N GLY A 26 7.09 35.67 2.23
CA GLY A 26 6.87 36.17 3.60
C GLY A 26 7.74 35.50 4.67
N GLU A 27 8.65 36.31 5.17
CA GLU A 27 9.43 36.08 6.38
C GLU A 27 8.50 35.74 7.55
N SER A 28 8.70 34.59 8.19
CA SER A 28 8.19 34.32 9.53
C SER A 28 9.19 33.53 10.35
N THR A 29 9.46 34.07 11.49
CA THR A 29 10.37 33.70 12.56
C THR A 29 10.39 32.21 12.89
N ASP A 30 11.62 31.72 12.94
CA ASP A 30 12.08 30.38 13.29
C ASP A 30 11.88 30.14 14.79
N SER A 31 10.82 29.44 15.19
CA SER A 31 10.81 28.82 16.53
C SER A 31 9.77 27.75 16.84
N ASP A 32 8.89 27.28 15.94
CA ASP A 32 7.98 26.17 16.27
C ASP A 32 7.53 25.30 15.07
N ARG A 33 8.41 25.05 14.12
CA ARG A 33 8.15 24.01 13.10
C ARG A 33 8.69 22.69 13.60
N GLN A 34 7.87 21.93 14.31
CA GLN A 34 8.08 20.49 14.42
C GLN A 34 8.16 19.94 13.00
N ALA A 35 9.35 19.53 12.58
CA ALA A 35 9.58 19.00 11.25
C ALA A 35 8.61 17.85 10.99
N ALA A 36 7.78 17.98 9.97
CA ALA A 36 6.89 16.89 9.54
C ALA A 36 7.74 15.61 9.36
N PRO A 37 7.28 14.46 9.84
CA PRO A 37 8.05 13.22 9.73
C PRO A 37 8.38 12.98 8.26
N ARG A 38 9.67 12.83 7.96
CA ARG A 38 10.15 12.51 6.61
C ARG A 38 9.98 11.02 6.38
N ARG A 39 9.39 10.64 5.22
CA ARG A 39 9.36 9.25 4.77
C ARG A 39 10.77 8.70 4.63
N ASP A 40 10.98 7.46 5.09
CA ASP A 40 12.24 6.77 4.86
C ASP A 40 12.34 6.33 3.39
N PRO A 41 13.28 6.88 2.59
CA PRO A 41 13.43 6.52 1.19
C PRO A 41 13.76 5.04 0.97
N LYS A 42 14.24 4.34 2.01
CA LYS A 42 14.57 2.91 1.97
C LYS A 42 13.40 2.00 2.32
N PHE A 43 12.26 2.55 2.77
CA PHE A 43 11.08 1.75 3.14
C PHE A 43 10.66 0.80 2.02
N ARG A 44 10.51 1.33 0.80
CA ARG A 44 10.12 0.52 -0.37
C ARG A 44 11.07 -0.66 -0.57
N GLU A 45 12.36 -0.42 -0.58
CA GLU A 45 13.37 -1.46 -0.83
C GLU A 45 13.34 -2.55 0.26
N ARG A 46 13.21 -2.16 1.53
CA ARG A 46 13.13 -3.11 2.65
C ARG A 46 11.88 -3.98 2.56
N VAL A 47 10.70 -3.39 2.28
CA VAL A 47 9.46 -4.14 2.12
C VAL A 47 9.56 -5.10 0.93
N LEU A 48 9.99 -4.63 -0.25
CA LEU A 48 10.10 -5.52 -1.42
C LEU A 48 11.06 -6.69 -1.16
N ARG A 49 12.17 -6.43 -0.48
CA ARG A 49 13.13 -7.48 -0.09
C ARG A 49 12.50 -8.48 0.88
N ALA A 50 11.73 -8.02 1.88
CA ALA A 50 11.06 -8.89 2.85
C ALA A 50 10.10 -9.88 2.17
N TYR A 51 9.48 -9.48 1.06
CA TYR A 51 8.60 -10.31 0.24
C TYR A 51 9.28 -10.93 -0.99
N GLU A 52 10.62 -10.96 -1.02
CA GLU A 52 11.41 -11.54 -2.12
C GLU A 52 11.03 -10.97 -3.50
N TYR A 53 10.64 -9.68 -3.52
CA TYR A 53 10.20 -8.95 -4.73
C TYR A 53 9.00 -9.61 -5.42
N ARG A 54 8.00 -10.06 -4.65
CA ARG A 54 6.75 -10.64 -5.14
C ARG A 54 5.54 -9.93 -4.53
N CYS A 55 4.47 -9.79 -5.30
CA CYS A 55 3.18 -9.35 -4.77
C CYS A 55 2.65 -10.37 -3.76
N CYS A 56 2.34 -9.95 -2.53
CA CYS A 56 1.85 -10.85 -1.50
C CYS A 56 0.45 -11.43 -1.78
N VAL A 57 -0.29 -10.87 -2.73
CA VAL A 57 -1.63 -11.35 -3.13
C VAL A 57 -1.52 -12.37 -4.26
N CYS A 58 -0.92 -12.00 -5.40
CA CYS A 58 -0.96 -12.82 -6.61
C CYS A 58 0.40 -13.40 -7.03
N GLY A 59 1.47 -13.12 -6.28
CA GLY A 59 2.81 -13.58 -6.63
C GLY A 59 3.47 -12.88 -7.81
N PHE A 60 2.86 -11.81 -8.36
CA PHE A 60 3.43 -11.03 -9.47
C PHE A 60 4.85 -10.53 -9.14
N ASP A 61 5.81 -10.79 -10.04
CA ASP A 61 7.24 -10.54 -9.82
C ASP A 61 7.98 -10.08 -11.09
N LEU A 62 7.28 -9.43 -12.03
CA LEU A 62 7.86 -9.00 -13.30
C LEU A 62 9.11 -8.14 -13.11
N ARG A 63 10.16 -8.50 -13.83
CA ARG A 63 11.43 -7.75 -13.91
C ARG A 63 11.80 -7.47 -15.34
N ILE A 64 12.43 -6.32 -15.56
CA ILE A 64 13.06 -5.95 -16.81
C ILE A 64 14.54 -5.76 -16.48
N GLY A 65 15.37 -6.76 -16.83
CA GLY A 65 16.74 -6.84 -16.33
C GLY A 65 16.75 -6.95 -14.80
N ASN A 66 17.40 -6.01 -14.11
CA ASN A 66 17.47 -5.95 -12.64
C ASN A 66 16.42 -5.04 -12.00
N ILE A 67 15.50 -4.48 -12.81
CA ILE A 67 14.49 -3.53 -12.33
C ILE A 67 13.15 -4.25 -12.16
N THR A 68 12.57 -4.20 -10.96
CA THR A 68 11.19 -4.66 -10.71
C THR A 68 10.20 -3.69 -11.37
N ALA A 69 9.29 -4.22 -12.17
CA ALA A 69 8.26 -3.42 -12.86
C ALA A 69 6.88 -3.65 -12.23
N GLY A 70 6.18 -2.56 -11.90
CA GLY A 70 4.81 -2.64 -11.38
C GLY A 70 4.68 -3.27 -9.98
N LEU A 71 5.75 -3.26 -9.18
CA LEU A 71 5.74 -3.75 -7.80
C LEU A 71 6.03 -2.57 -6.84
N GLU A 72 5.22 -2.43 -5.81
CA GLU A 72 5.19 -1.29 -4.90
C GLU A 72 5.14 -1.75 -3.45
N ALA A 73 5.57 -0.87 -2.53
CA ALA A 73 5.41 -1.07 -1.09
C ALA A 73 4.24 -0.24 -0.58
N ALA A 74 3.16 -0.91 -0.22
CA ALA A 74 1.98 -0.30 0.37
C ALA A 74 2.13 -0.20 1.89
N HIS A 75 1.81 0.94 2.49
CA HIS A 75 1.63 1.02 3.94
C HIS A 75 0.29 0.41 4.33
N ILE A 76 0.27 -0.46 5.34
CA ILE A 76 -0.96 -1.00 5.91
C ILE A 76 -1.67 0.11 6.70
N LYS A 77 -1.00 0.70 7.68
CA LYS A 77 -1.42 1.94 8.32
C LYS A 77 -0.72 3.09 7.62
N TRP A 78 -1.49 3.97 7.01
CA TRP A 78 -0.99 5.06 6.19
C TRP A 78 0.00 5.97 6.94
N PHE A 79 1.00 6.44 6.24
CA PHE A 79 2.00 7.38 6.77
C PHE A 79 1.35 8.66 7.34
N GLN A 80 0.34 9.21 6.66
CA GLN A 80 -0.43 10.38 7.11
C GLN A 80 -1.18 10.10 8.42
N ALA A 81 -1.53 8.84 8.68
CA ALA A 81 -2.12 8.38 9.94
C ALA A 81 -1.07 7.96 10.98
N LYS A 82 0.17 8.44 10.82
CA LYS A 82 1.32 8.10 11.68
C LYS A 82 1.69 6.62 11.65
N GLY A 83 1.49 5.95 10.52
CA GLY A 83 2.02 4.61 10.27
C GLY A 83 3.54 4.68 10.12
N PRO A 84 4.30 3.83 10.81
CA PRO A 84 5.76 3.85 10.75
C PRO A 84 6.29 3.24 9.45
N ASP A 85 7.47 3.69 9.00
CA ASP A 85 8.20 3.13 7.87
C ASP A 85 8.99 1.88 8.29
N ILE A 86 8.30 0.81 8.67
CA ILE A 86 8.87 -0.49 9.03
C ILE A 86 8.25 -1.60 8.18
N GLU A 87 8.97 -2.69 7.97
CA GLU A 87 8.55 -3.81 7.12
C GLU A 87 7.22 -4.41 7.58
N ALA A 88 7.02 -4.51 8.90
CA ALA A 88 5.79 -5.02 9.50
C ALA A 88 4.56 -4.11 9.32
N ASN A 89 4.74 -2.89 8.79
CA ASN A 89 3.68 -1.99 8.34
C ASN A 89 3.61 -1.91 6.81
N GLY A 90 4.29 -2.80 6.10
CA GLY A 90 4.38 -2.81 4.66
C GLY A 90 3.87 -4.09 4.02
N LEU A 91 3.27 -3.97 2.84
CA LEU A 91 2.93 -5.07 1.94
C LEU A 91 3.60 -4.83 0.59
N ALA A 92 4.26 -5.86 0.04
CA ALA A 92 4.65 -5.82 -1.37
C ALA A 92 3.43 -6.15 -2.23
N LEU A 93 2.99 -5.22 -3.04
CA LEU A 93 1.81 -5.36 -3.89
C LEU A 93 2.16 -4.97 -5.34
N CYS A 94 1.57 -5.64 -6.32
CA CYS A 94 1.58 -5.10 -7.68
C CYS A 94 0.67 -3.86 -7.75
N ALA A 95 0.89 -2.99 -8.73
CA ALA A 95 0.18 -1.73 -8.88
C ALA A 95 -1.35 -1.88 -8.84
N LEU A 96 -1.90 -2.98 -9.38
CA LEU A 96 -3.32 -3.28 -9.32
C LEU A 96 -3.78 -3.55 -7.87
N HIS A 97 -3.10 -4.48 -7.17
CA HIS A 97 -3.48 -4.85 -5.81
C HIS A 97 -3.23 -3.72 -4.82
N HIS A 98 -2.18 -2.90 -5.01
CA HIS A 98 -1.93 -1.71 -4.20
C HIS A 98 -3.11 -0.73 -4.33
N LYS A 99 -3.50 -0.40 -5.57
CA LYS A 99 -4.60 0.55 -5.78
C LYS A 99 -5.92 0.10 -5.17
N VAL A 100 -6.29 -1.18 -5.31
CA VAL A 100 -7.55 -1.68 -4.76
C VAL A 100 -7.49 -1.88 -3.24
N PHE A 101 -6.30 -2.10 -2.66
CA PHE A 101 -6.07 -2.12 -1.21
C PHE A 101 -6.29 -0.72 -0.61
N ASP A 102 -5.67 0.31 -1.17
CA ASP A 102 -5.82 1.70 -0.72
C ASP A 102 -7.26 2.22 -0.85
N LEU A 103 -8.02 1.70 -1.83
CA LEU A 103 -9.44 2.00 -1.99
C LEU A 103 -10.34 1.21 -1.02
N GLY A 104 -9.77 0.31 -0.23
CA GLY A 104 -10.51 -0.52 0.72
C GLY A 104 -11.35 -1.62 0.09
N ALA A 105 -11.01 -2.05 -1.14
CA ALA A 105 -11.72 -3.15 -1.79
C ALA A 105 -11.46 -4.49 -1.09
N PHE A 106 -10.34 -4.65 -0.42
CA PHE A 106 -10.06 -5.79 0.44
C PHE A 106 -9.25 -5.37 1.67
N THR A 107 -9.28 -6.22 2.69
CA THR A 107 -8.40 -6.16 3.86
C THR A 107 -7.83 -7.54 4.15
N ILE A 108 -6.88 -7.60 5.09
CA ILE A 108 -6.23 -8.82 5.55
C ILE A 108 -6.61 -9.03 7.01
N LEU A 109 -7.14 -10.21 7.34
CA LEU A 109 -7.51 -10.57 8.70
C LEU A 109 -6.25 -10.80 9.54
N PRO A 110 -6.15 -10.23 10.75
CA PRO A 110 -4.94 -10.30 11.56
C PRO A 110 -4.61 -11.71 12.08
N ASP A 111 -5.63 -12.54 12.33
CA ASP A 111 -5.45 -13.86 12.95
C ASP A 111 -4.99 -14.92 11.94
N THR A 112 -5.43 -14.82 10.69
CA THR A 112 -5.23 -15.84 9.66
C THR A 112 -4.40 -15.37 8.48
N TYR A 113 -4.14 -14.05 8.39
CA TYR A 113 -3.56 -13.39 7.20
C TYR A 113 -4.34 -13.67 5.91
N SER A 114 -5.62 -14.03 6.02
CA SER A 114 -6.48 -14.25 4.86
C SER A 114 -7.11 -12.95 4.37
N MET A 115 -7.35 -12.86 3.07
CA MET A 115 -7.93 -11.69 2.41
C MET A 115 -9.45 -11.73 2.47
N VAL A 116 -10.08 -10.62 2.87
CA VAL A 116 -11.52 -10.43 2.82
C VAL A 116 -11.84 -9.29 1.87
N PHE A 117 -12.54 -9.60 0.78
CA PHE A 117 -13.00 -8.60 -0.17
C PHE A 117 -14.33 -7.99 0.26
N SER A 118 -14.49 -6.70 0.03
CA SER A 118 -15.74 -5.97 0.26
C SER A 118 -16.87 -6.48 -0.64
N GLN A 119 -18.09 -6.51 -0.12
CA GLN A 119 -19.30 -6.76 -0.95
C GLN A 119 -19.49 -5.67 -2.01
N HIS A 120 -19.00 -4.45 -1.77
CA HIS A 120 -19.05 -3.35 -2.72
C HIS A 120 -18.03 -3.46 -3.87
N ALA A 121 -17.06 -4.39 -3.77
CA ALA A 121 -16.12 -4.64 -4.85
C ALA A 121 -16.80 -5.50 -5.94
N VAL A 122 -17.20 -4.85 -7.03
CA VAL A 122 -17.85 -5.51 -8.18
C VAL A 122 -16.87 -5.54 -9.35
N SER A 123 -16.78 -6.67 -10.04
CA SER A 123 -15.94 -6.83 -11.21
C SER A 123 -16.55 -7.76 -12.25
N GLY A 124 -16.25 -7.52 -13.53
CA GLY A 124 -16.56 -8.45 -14.62
C GLY A 124 -15.71 -9.74 -14.52
N GLU A 125 -16.03 -10.71 -15.37
CA GLU A 125 -15.43 -12.05 -15.31
C GLU A 125 -13.89 -12.04 -15.40
N ALA A 126 -13.32 -11.24 -16.30
CA ALA A 126 -11.87 -11.16 -16.49
C ALA A 126 -11.14 -10.69 -15.24
N SER A 127 -11.59 -9.62 -14.60
CA SER A 127 -10.98 -9.07 -13.39
C SER A 127 -11.34 -9.83 -12.13
N ARG A 128 -12.45 -10.61 -12.15
CA ARG A 128 -12.84 -11.44 -11.01
C ARG A 128 -11.75 -12.42 -10.60
N LYS A 129 -11.14 -13.11 -11.57
CA LYS A 129 -10.04 -14.06 -11.30
C LYS A 129 -8.80 -13.36 -10.73
N MET A 130 -8.52 -12.13 -11.19
CA MET A 130 -7.35 -11.36 -10.78
C MET A 130 -7.51 -10.68 -9.41
N LEU A 131 -8.73 -10.51 -8.93
CA LEU A 131 -9.06 -9.81 -7.69
C LEU A 131 -9.88 -10.70 -6.75
N LEU A 132 -11.17 -10.86 -7.03
CA LEU A 132 -12.09 -11.54 -6.13
C LEU A 132 -11.79 -13.04 -5.93
N GLY A 133 -11.05 -13.65 -6.85
CA GLY A 133 -10.59 -15.05 -6.71
C GLY A 133 -9.64 -15.29 -5.54
N PHE A 134 -9.08 -14.22 -4.96
CA PHE A 134 -8.24 -14.31 -3.76
C PHE A 134 -9.03 -14.17 -2.44
N HIS A 135 -10.37 -14.01 -2.50
CA HIS A 135 -11.19 -13.94 -1.30
C HIS A 135 -11.05 -15.23 -0.47
N GLY A 136 -10.77 -15.10 0.81
CA GLY A 136 -10.52 -16.21 1.73
C GLY A 136 -9.12 -16.83 1.66
N ALA A 137 -8.35 -16.55 0.61
CA ALA A 137 -6.98 -17.04 0.51
C ALA A 137 -6.03 -16.26 1.44
N GLY A 138 -5.04 -16.95 1.99
CA GLY A 138 -3.94 -16.32 2.75
C GLY A 138 -3.01 -15.54 1.83
N ILE A 139 -2.43 -14.44 2.32
CA ILE A 139 -1.36 -13.75 1.62
C ILE A 139 -0.06 -14.56 1.64
N ILE A 140 0.82 -14.33 0.68
CA ILE A 140 2.21 -14.78 0.74
C ILE A 140 2.89 -13.96 1.84
N LEU A 141 3.34 -14.64 2.90
CA LEU A 141 4.00 -13.98 4.03
C LEU A 141 5.46 -13.62 3.70
N PRO A 142 6.02 -12.61 4.38
CA PRO A 142 7.44 -12.29 4.26
C PRO A 142 8.34 -13.46 4.68
N GLN A 143 9.61 -13.44 4.23
CA GLN A 143 10.60 -14.48 4.51
C GLN A 143 10.97 -14.64 6.01
N SER A 144 10.75 -13.60 6.84
CA SER A 144 11.00 -13.63 8.27
C SER A 144 9.76 -13.24 9.04
N LYS A 145 9.53 -13.91 10.19
CA LYS A 145 8.43 -13.57 11.12
C LYS A 145 8.54 -12.16 11.67
N ASP A 146 9.74 -11.59 11.76
CA ASP A 146 9.94 -10.21 12.22
C ASP A 146 9.29 -9.16 11.30
N TYR A 147 9.07 -9.53 10.03
CA TYR A 147 8.48 -8.67 9.00
C TYR A 147 6.99 -8.95 8.80
N PHE A 148 6.41 -9.91 9.52
CA PHE A 148 4.98 -10.21 9.37
C PHE A 148 4.14 -8.97 9.67
N PRO A 149 3.08 -8.71 8.88
CA PRO A 149 2.16 -7.62 9.14
C PRO A 149 1.66 -7.64 10.58
N ARG A 150 1.87 -6.55 11.33
CA ARG A 150 1.41 -6.49 12.72
C ARG A 150 -0.09 -6.31 12.79
N THR A 151 -0.69 -7.04 13.72
CA THR A 151 -2.13 -7.02 14.01
C THR A 151 -2.70 -5.62 14.19
N GLU A 152 -1.97 -4.73 14.87
CA GLU A 152 -2.39 -3.36 15.10
C GLU A 152 -2.59 -2.55 13.80
N PHE A 153 -1.74 -2.77 12.79
CA PHE A 153 -1.86 -2.08 11.50
C PHE A 153 -2.97 -2.70 10.65
N LEU A 154 -3.12 -4.02 10.67
CA LEU A 154 -4.20 -4.72 9.99
C LEU A 154 -5.58 -4.30 10.54
N HIS A 155 -5.73 -4.21 11.86
CA HIS A 155 -6.95 -3.68 12.47
C HIS A 155 -7.22 -2.22 12.10
N TRP A 156 -6.16 -1.40 12.05
CA TRP A 156 -6.32 -0.02 11.61
C TRP A 156 -6.87 0.04 10.18
N HIS A 157 -6.29 -0.72 9.24
CA HIS A 157 -6.74 -0.76 7.86
C HIS A 157 -8.19 -1.28 7.75
N GLU A 158 -8.51 -2.36 8.47
CA GLU A 158 -9.87 -2.90 8.51
C GLU A 158 -10.90 -1.88 9.00
N LYS A 159 -10.52 -1.07 9.99
CA LYS A 159 -11.42 -0.08 10.58
C LYS A 159 -11.55 1.20 9.75
N GLU A 160 -10.44 1.73 9.27
CA GLU A 160 -10.38 3.09 8.70
C GLU A 160 -10.46 3.11 7.16
N VAL A 161 -10.04 2.04 6.48
CA VAL A 161 -9.92 2.00 5.02
C VAL A 161 -10.91 1.02 4.39
N PHE A 162 -11.02 -0.19 4.95
CA PHE A 162 -11.83 -1.27 4.35
C PHE A 162 -13.31 -0.90 4.21
N LYS A 163 -13.88 -1.13 3.02
CA LYS A 163 -15.29 -0.86 2.71
C LYS A 163 -16.17 -2.03 3.18
N LYS A 164 -16.67 -1.94 4.41
CA LYS A 164 -17.58 -2.94 4.99
C LYS A 164 -18.96 -2.93 4.31
N PRO A 165 -19.71 -4.06 4.30
CA PRO A 165 -19.34 -5.35 4.87
C PRO A 165 -18.41 -6.18 3.95
N GLY A 166 -17.63 -7.07 4.57
CA GLY A 166 -16.87 -8.08 3.86
C GLY A 166 -17.77 -9.16 3.25
N ARG A 167 -17.28 -9.85 2.23
CA ARG A 167 -17.94 -11.04 1.68
C ARG A 167 -17.93 -12.16 2.71
N PRO A 168 -18.98 -13.00 2.79
CA PRO A 168 -18.95 -14.20 3.62
C PRO A 168 -17.78 -15.09 3.20
N GLN A 169 -17.06 -15.63 4.19
CA GLN A 169 -16.10 -16.70 3.93
C GLN A 169 -16.87 -17.97 3.60
N ALA A 170 -16.44 -18.69 2.56
CA ALA A 170 -17.06 -19.95 2.15
C ALA A 170 -16.75 -21.07 3.15
#